data_2866ee1127957f6702f3cf0e4b975a8e
#
_entry.id   2866ee1127957f6702f3cf0e4b975a8e
#
_cell.length_a   1.000
_cell.length_b   1.000
_cell.length_c   1.000
_cell.angle_alpha   90.00
_cell.angle_beta   90.00
_cell.angle_gamma   90.00
#
_symmetry.space_group_name_H-M   'P 1'
#
loop_
_entity.id
_entity.type
_entity.pdbx_description
1 polymer ?
#
loop_
_entity_poly.entity_id
_entity_poly.type
_entity_poly.pdbx_seq_one_letter_code
_entity_poly.pdbx_strand_id
1 'polypeptide(L)'
;MRVATLNLFAHGGDWPARRAVLAAGFQDLDADLVALQETIVTDDEDQVVEVLGDDYHVVHQTDREPDGQGVSIASRWPVREVHEIDLNVTHRTRDFACTTLVALIDVPAPVGALLFVNHLPNWQVHLAYERELQAVATARFLEVAVLENNPHVVVAGDLDADPASASIRFWTGRQSLGGMSVCYRDAWESAHPAEPGHTFVPDNPLVTDRDWPFRRIDYLLVRCGEHGGPTLAIRSCELLFDRPGGAAGDTWASDHFGVTADLYP
;
A
#
# COMPACT_ATOMS: atom_id res chain seq x y z
N MET A 1 16.48 -4.40 -2.12
CA MET A 1 15.43 -3.46 -2.59
C MET A 1 14.55 -3.12 -1.40
N ARG A 2 14.39 -1.83 -1.14
CA ARG A 2 13.50 -1.34 -0.06
C ARG A 2 12.19 -0.86 -0.63
N VAL A 3 11.10 -1.36 -0.10
CA VAL A 3 9.74 -0.99 -0.50
C VAL A 3 8.98 -0.39 0.67
N ALA A 4 8.08 0.56 0.40
CA ALA A 4 7.29 1.20 1.44
C ALA A 4 5.85 1.43 0.99
N THR A 5 4.93 1.52 1.96
CA THR A 5 3.56 1.98 1.77
C THR A 5 3.15 2.92 2.89
N LEU A 6 2.34 3.92 2.56
CA LEU A 6 1.75 4.85 3.53
C LEU A 6 0.46 5.44 2.96
N ASN A 7 -0.62 5.40 3.73
CA ASN A 7 -1.77 6.27 3.53
C ASN A 7 -1.39 7.69 3.99
N LEU A 8 -1.49 8.65 3.06
CA LEU A 8 -0.95 10.01 3.28
C LEU A 8 -1.92 10.92 4.05
N PHE A 9 -3.19 10.52 4.19
CA PHE A 9 -4.23 11.31 4.83
C PHE A 9 -4.52 12.62 4.11
N ALA A 10 -4.37 12.68 2.80
CA ALA A 10 -4.70 13.84 1.96
C ALA A 10 -4.30 15.19 2.62
N HIS A 11 -5.22 16.16 2.68
CA HIS A 11 -5.03 17.44 3.39
C HIS A 11 -5.41 17.39 4.88
N GLY A 12 -5.65 16.23 5.46
CA GLY A 12 -6.02 16.14 6.88
C GLY A 12 -5.01 16.79 7.81
N GLY A 13 -5.48 17.44 8.89
CA GLY A 13 -4.63 18.12 9.86
C GLY A 13 -3.87 19.32 9.27
N ASP A 14 -2.65 19.56 9.76
CA ASP A 14 -1.74 20.62 9.29
C ASP A 14 -0.82 20.06 8.19
N TRP A 15 -1.26 20.08 6.94
CA TRP A 15 -0.50 19.56 5.81
C TRP A 15 0.91 20.15 5.69
N PRO A 16 1.14 21.47 5.77
CA PRO A 16 2.51 22.02 5.70
C PRO A 16 3.46 21.45 6.74
N ALA A 17 3.01 21.25 7.98
CA ALA A 17 3.82 20.66 9.04
C ALA A 17 4.05 19.14 8.80
N ARG A 18 3.00 18.41 8.41
CA ARG A 18 3.06 16.98 8.08
C ARG A 18 3.99 16.72 6.90
N ARG A 19 3.87 17.53 5.83
CA ARG A 19 4.74 17.44 4.66
C ARG A 19 6.22 17.51 5.02
N ALA A 20 6.60 18.43 5.90
CA ALA A 20 7.99 18.54 6.33
C ALA A 20 8.51 17.28 7.05
N VAL A 21 7.67 16.64 7.88
CA VAL A 21 8.00 15.38 8.55
C VAL A 21 8.09 14.24 7.55
N LEU A 22 7.12 14.16 6.64
CA LEU A 22 7.06 13.13 5.59
C LEU A 22 8.27 13.21 4.67
N ALA A 23 8.59 14.41 4.15
CA ALA A 23 9.74 14.60 3.26
C ALA A 23 11.06 14.22 3.92
N ALA A 24 11.28 14.64 5.16
CA ALA A 24 12.47 14.25 5.91
C ALA A 24 12.55 12.74 6.15
N GLY A 25 11.43 12.12 6.56
CA GLY A 25 11.39 10.68 6.83
C GLY A 25 11.59 9.84 5.57
N PHE A 26 10.99 10.20 4.44
CA PHE A 26 11.22 9.49 3.17
C PHE A 26 12.63 9.70 2.62
N GLN A 27 13.21 10.86 2.80
CA GLN A 27 14.62 11.10 2.46
C GLN A 27 15.56 10.21 3.28
N ASP A 28 15.32 10.07 4.59
CA ASP A 28 16.12 9.21 5.47
C ASP A 28 15.88 7.72 5.18
N LEU A 29 14.67 7.35 4.80
CA LEU A 29 14.29 5.97 4.47
C LEU A 29 15.00 5.48 3.20
N ASP A 30 15.17 6.35 2.21
CA ASP A 30 15.77 6.05 0.90
C ASP A 30 15.15 4.79 0.25
N ALA A 31 13.81 4.76 0.17
CA ALA A 31 13.09 3.64 -0.41
C ALA A 31 13.27 3.59 -1.94
N ASP A 32 13.31 2.38 -2.50
CA ASP A 32 13.38 2.17 -3.95
C ASP A 32 11.99 2.27 -4.61
N LEU A 33 10.96 1.78 -3.92
CA LEU A 33 9.57 1.78 -4.38
C LEU A 33 8.64 2.24 -3.24
N VAL A 34 7.71 3.12 -3.56
CA VAL A 34 6.76 3.66 -2.59
C VAL A 34 5.34 3.61 -3.16
N ALA A 35 4.41 3.02 -2.42
CA ALA A 35 2.98 3.06 -2.68
C ALA A 35 2.33 4.05 -1.70
N LEU A 36 1.71 5.10 -2.23
CA LEU A 36 1.03 6.11 -1.42
C LEU A 36 -0.47 6.10 -1.69
N GLN A 37 -1.27 6.08 -0.64
CA GLN A 37 -2.72 6.16 -0.70
C GLN A 37 -3.16 7.54 -0.20
N GLU A 38 -4.33 7.98 -0.59
CA GLU A 38 -4.91 9.29 -0.27
C GLU A 38 -3.96 10.45 -0.58
N THR A 39 -3.27 10.36 -1.70
CA THR A 39 -2.46 11.48 -2.22
C THR A 39 -3.36 12.45 -2.96
N ILE A 40 -3.16 13.76 -2.78
CA ILE A 40 -3.78 14.80 -3.62
C ILE A 40 -2.87 15.08 -4.82
N VAL A 41 -3.45 14.96 -6.01
CA VAL A 41 -2.80 15.37 -7.27
C VAL A 41 -3.82 16.11 -8.10
N THR A 42 -3.50 17.37 -8.43
CA THR A 42 -4.29 18.29 -9.23
C THR A 42 -3.38 18.99 -10.23
N ASP A 43 -3.93 19.92 -11.03
CA ASP A 43 -3.11 20.76 -11.92
C ASP A 43 -2.10 21.65 -11.18
N ASP A 44 -2.39 22.00 -9.91
CA ASP A 44 -1.62 22.95 -9.12
C ASP A 44 -0.80 22.30 -7.99
N GLU A 45 -1.06 21.02 -7.66
CA GLU A 45 -0.46 20.36 -6.51
C GLU A 45 -0.17 18.87 -6.81
N ASP A 46 0.99 18.41 -6.41
CA ASP A 46 1.37 16.98 -6.39
C ASP A 46 2.04 16.63 -5.06
N GLN A 47 1.26 16.09 -4.14
CA GLN A 47 1.75 15.70 -2.82
C GLN A 47 2.84 14.62 -2.89
N VAL A 48 2.86 13.79 -3.93
CA VAL A 48 3.88 12.75 -4.09
C VAL A 48 5.25 13.38 -4.36
N VAL A 49 5.31 14.32 -5.31
CA VAL A 49 6.54 15.08 -5.60
C VAL A 49 6.94 15.95 -4.42
N GLU A 50 5.98 16.55 -3.72
CA GLU A 50 6.28 17.36 -2.52
C GLU A 50 6.94 16.61 -1.39
N VAL A 51 6.64 15.29 -1.23
CA VAL A 51 7.20 14.48 -0.13
C VAL A 51 8.37 13.59 -0.55
N LEU A 52 8.43 13.16 -1.82
CA LEU A 52 9.48 12.26 -2.31
C LEU A 52 10.57 12.97 -3.13
N GLY A 53 10.29 14.19 -3.63
CA GLY A 53 11.16 14.91 -4.58
C GLY A 53 11.08 14.35 -6.00
N ASP A 54 11.98 14.82 -6.87
CA ASP A 54 11.96 14.58 -8.32
C ASP A 54 12.75 13.34 -8.76
N ASP A 55 13.33 12.59 -7.84
CA ASP A 55 14.23 11.45 -8.14
C ASP A 55 13.47 10.15 -8.45
N TYR A 56 12.14 10.19 -8.52
CA TYR A 56 11.29 9.05 -8.77
C TYR A 56 10.53 9.15 -10.10
N HIS A 57 10.37 8.02 -10.77
CA HIS A 57 9.34 7.84 -11.78
C HIS A 57 8.00 7.63 -11.07
N VAL A 58 7.10 8.60 -11.21
CA VAL A 58 5.80 8.58 -10.52
C VAL A 58 4.68 8.25 -11.50
N VAL A 59 3.76 7.40 -11.05
CA VAL A 59 2.51 7.12 -11.72
C VAL A 59 1.34 7.32 -10.78
N HIS A 60 0.29 7.95 -11.27
CA HIS A 60 -0.92 8.27 -10.52
C HIS A 60 -2.12 7.53 -11.06
N GLN A 61 -3.09 7.24 -10.20
CA GLN A 61 -4.44 6.86 -10.60
C GLN A 61 -5.02 7.95 -11.52
N THR A 62 -5.69 7.56 -12.61
CA THR A 62 -6.31 8.51 -13.55
C THR A 62 -7.67 8.99 -13.11
N ASP A 63 -8.51 8.08 -12.60
CA ASP A 63 -9.86 8.43 -12.11
C ASP A 63 -9.82 8.66 -10.60
N ARG A 64 -9.46 9.88 -10.20
CA ARG A 64 -9.31 10.31 -8.80
C ARG A 64 -10.60 10.94 -8.28
N GLU A 65 -10.70 11.10 -6.96
CA GLU A 65 -11.78 11.88 -6.36
C GLU A 65 -11.79 13.33 -6.88
N PRO A 66 -12.93 14.03 -6.81
CA PRO A 66 -13.04 15.40 -7.33
C PRO A 66 -12.06 16.40 -6.70
N ASP A 67 -11.57 16.14 -5.51
CA ASP A 67 -10.54 16.94 -4.83
C ASP A 67 -9.10 16.55 -5.18
N GLY A 68 -8.93 15.56 -6.07
CA GLY A 68 -7.63 15.04 -6.48
C GLY A 68 -7.13 13.87 -5.62
N GLN A 69 -7.89 13.41 -4.62
CA GLN A 69 -7.49 12.27 -3.80
C GLN A 69 -7.47 10.96 -4.61
N GLY A 70 -6.44 10.15 -4.39
CA GLY A 70 -6.28 8.85 -5.04
C GLY A 70 -5.00 8.16 -4.64
N VAL A 71 -4.58 7.16 -5.42
CA VAL A 71 -3.36 6.40 -5.16
C VAL A 71 -2.25 6.75 -6.15
N SER A 72 -1.00 6.55 -5.70
CA SER A 72 0.18 6.79 -6.51
C SER A 72 1.26 5.76 -6.24
N ILE A 73 2.09 5.47 -7.24
CA ILE A 73 3.30 4.66 -7.12
C ILE A 73 4.49 5.51 -7.53
N ALA A 74 5.55 5.47 -6.73
CA ALA A 74 6.84 6.07 -7.05
C ALA A 74 7.92 4.98 -7.11
N SER A 75 8.78 5.05 -8.14
CA SER A 75 9.84 4.08 -8.41
C SER A 75 11.14 4.79 -8.77
N ARG A 76 12.27 4.34 -8.21
CA ARG A 76 13.59 4.78 -8.65
C ARG A 76 13.98 4.24 -10.03
N TRP A 77 13.25 3.24 -10.50
CA TRP A 77 13.49 2.63 -11.83
C TRP A 77 12.35 2.93 -12.77
N PRO A 78 12.61 2.93 -14.09
CA PRO A 78 11.58 3.21 -15.09
C PRO A 78 10.39 2.27 -14.96
N VAL A 79 9.19 2.82 -15.02
CA VAL A 79 7.94 2.08 -15.11
C VAL A 79 7.70 1.75 -16.59
N ARG A 80 7.58 0.46 -16.90
CA ARG A 80 7.38 -0.02 -18.28
C ARG A 80 5.92 -0.01 -18.71
N GLU A 81 5.04 -0.45 -17.82
CA GLU A 81 3.62 -0.56 -18.06
C GLU A 81 2.85 -0.20 -16.80
N VAL A 82 1.68 0.41 -16.98
CA VAL A 82 0.77 0.77 -15.89
C VAL A 82 -0.62 0.22 -16.20
N HIS A 83 -1.25 -0.39 -15.21
CA HIS A 83 -2.63 -0.83 -15.29
C HIS A 83 -3.41 -0.31 -14.09
N GLU A 84 -4.66 0.03 -14.33
CA GLU A 84 -5.62 0.40 -13.27
C GLU A 84 -6.77 -0.60 -13.27
N ILE A 85 -7.13 -1.07 -12.09
CA ILE A 85 -8.26 -1.97 -11.88
C ILE A 85 -9.30 -1.19 -11.08
N ASP A 86 -10.42 -0.87 -11.74
CA ASP A 86 -11.57 -0.28 -11.06
C ASP A 86 -12.14 -1.28 -10.04
N LEU A 87 -12.17 -0.88 -8.79
CA LEU A 87 -12.68 -1.68 -7.69
C LEU A 87 -14.15 -1.39 -7.35
N ASN A 88 -14.88 -0.68 -8.22
CA ASN A 88 -16.33 -0.47 -8.11
C ASN A 88 -17.12 -1.76 -8.44
N VAL A 89 -16.91 -2.81 -7.66
CA VAL A 89 -17.41 -4.18 -7.89
C VAL A 89 -18.91 -4.35 -7.63
N THR A 90 -19.53 -3.45 -6.86
CA THR A 90 -20.97 -3.43 -6.59
C THR A 90 -21.51 -2.00 -6.63
N HIS A 91 -22.86 -1.85 -6.59
CA HIS A 91 -23.46 -0.50 -6.50
C HIS A 91 -23.15 0.21 -5.17
N ARG A 92 -22.71 -0.51 -4.14
CA ARG A 92 -22.38 0.04 -2.81
C ARG A 92 -20.97 0.65 -2.74
N THR A 93 -20.14 0.41 -3.77
CA THR A 93 -18.73 0.87 -3.80
C THR A 93 -18.52 2.14 -4.61
N ARG A 94 -19.60 2.75 -5.14
CA ARG A 94 -19.49 3.86 -6.11
C ARG A 94 -19.22 5.24 -5.50
N ASP A 95 -19.26 5.34 -4.19
CA ASP A 95 -19.11 6.63 -3.49
C ASP A 95 -17.65 6.92 -3.11
N PHE A 96 -16.70 6.12 -3.62
CA PHE A 96 -15.26 6.29 -3.38
C PHE A 96 -14.47 5.72 -4.56
N ALA A 97 -13.46 6.44 -5.02
CA ALA A 97 -12.59 6.06 -6.15
C ALA A 97 -11.58 4.97 -5.76
N CYS A 98 -12.09 3.84 -5.20
CA CYS A 98 -11.26 2.70 -4.85
C CYS A 98 -10.67 2.05 -6.10
N THR A 99 -9.37 1.78 -6.05
CA THR A 99 -8.63 1.27 -7.21
C THR A 99 -7.47 0.37 -6.80
N THR A 100 -7.00 -0.41 -7.75
CA THR A 100 -5.68 -1.02 -7.70
C THR A 100 -4.84 -0.46 -8.84
N LEU A 101 -3.77 0.25 -8.50
CA LEU A 101 -2.76 0.72 -9.44
C LEU A 101 -1.63 -0.32 -9.51
N VAL A 102 -1.29 -0.78 -10.70
CA VAL A 102 -0.26 -1.80 -10.95
C VAL A 102 0.82 -1.22 -11.85
N ALA A 103 2.07 -1.20 -11.39
CA ALA A 103 3.22 -0.77 -12.16
C ALA A 103 4.13 -1.98 -12.46
N LEU A 104 4.40 -2.25 -13.74
CA LEU A 104 5.44 -3.19 -14.15
C LEU A 104 6.76 -2.43 -14.24
N ILE A 105 7.71 -2.83 -13.41
CA ILE A 105 8.98 -2.13 -13.20
C ILE A 105 10.13 -3.07 -13.56
N ASP A 106 11.09 -2.57 -14.33
CA ASP A 106 12.34 -3.27 -14.63
C ASP A 106 13.37 -2.97 -13.55
N VAL A 107 13.28 -3.73 -12.44
CA VAL A 107 14.25 -3.63 -11.34
C VAL A 107 15.60 -4.21 -11.79
N PRO A 108 16.74 -3.59 -11.46
CA PRO A 108 18.05 -4.13 -11.82
C PRO A 108 18.25 -5.56 -11.34
N ALA A 109 19.07 -6.33 -12.07
CA ALA A 109 19.47 -7.67 -11.65
C ALA A 109 20.08 -7.63 -10.23
N PRO A 110 19.79 -8.62 -9.39
CA PRO A 110 19.22 -9.91 -9.73
C PRO A 110 17.67 -10.02 -9.64
N VAL A 111 16.94 -8.95 -9.31
CA VAL A 111 15.47 -8.99 -9.16
C VAL A 111 14.76 -9.16 -10.51
N GLY A 112 14.98 -8.25 -11.48
CA GLY A 112 14.33 -8.30 -12.78
C GLY A 112 12.92 -7.69 -12.78
N ALA A 113 11.98 -8.29 -13.55
CA ALA A 113 10.63 -7.78 -13.68
C ALA A 113 9.81 -7.90 -12.40
N LEU A 114 9.20 -6.79 -11.98
CA LEU A 114 8.40 -6.70 -10.77
C LEU A 114 7.07 -5.99 -11.06
N LEU A 115 5.96 -6.60 -10.68
CA LEU A 115 4.68 -5.92 -10.50
C LEU A 115 4.63 -5.35 -9.08
N PHE A 116 4.74 -4.03 -8.99
CA PHE A 116 4.51 -3.30 -7.74
C PHE A 116 3.10 -2.75 -7.77
N VAL A 117 2.32 -3.10 -6.76
CA VAL A 117 0.87 -2.91 -6.74
C VAL A 117 0.50 -2.04 -5.56
N ASN A 118 -0.29 -0.97 -5.81
CA ASN A 118 -0.91 -0.16 -4.79
C ASN A 118 -2.40 -0.46 -4.78
N HIS A 119 -2.88 -1.12 -3.71
CA HIS A 119 -4.26 -1.59 -3.57
C HIS A 119 -4.97 -0.79 -2.49
N LEU A 120 -6.02 -0.03 -2.87
CA LEU A 120 -6.88 0.75 -1.99
C LEU A 120 -8.33 0.34 -2.20
N PRO A 121 -8.87 -0.64 -1.44
CA PRO A 121 -10.26 -1.04 -1.49
C PRO A 121 -11.15 -0.10 -0.67
N ASN A 122 -12.42 -0.44 -0.51
CA ASN A 122 -13.36 0.32 0.31
C ASN A 122 -13.01 0.28 1.80
N TRP A 123 -13.03 1.46 2.43
CA TRP A 123 -12.72 1.64 3.85
C TRP A 123 -13.87 1.29 4.81
N GLN A 124 -15.12 1.39 4.36
CA GLN A 124 -16.29 1.23 5.23
C GLN A 124 -16.33 -0.17 5.86
N VAL A 125 -16.40 -0.23 7.18
CA VAL A 125 -16.36 -1.50 7.96
C VAL A 125 -17.43 -2.50 7.50
N HIS A 126 -18.61 -2.01 7.14
CA HIS A 126 -19.74 -2.84 6.70
C HIS A 126 -19.66 -3.32 5.24
N LEU A 127 -18.56 -2.99 4.52
CA LEU A 127 -18.32 -3.43 3.13
C LEU A 127 -17.28 -4.57 3.05
N ALA A 128 -17.21 -5.43 4.06
CA ALA A 128 -16.28 -6.56 4.07
C ALA A 128 -16.45 -7.49 2.86
N TYR A 129 -17.69 -7.73 2.42
CA TYR A 129 -17.96 -8.53 1.23
C TYR A 129 -17.43 -7.88 -0.05
N GLU A 130 -17.56 -6.57 -0.16
CA GLU A 130 -17.02 -5.81 -1.29
C GLU A 130 -15.50 -5.87 -1.32
N ARG A 131 -14.82 -5.75 -0.17
CA ARG A 131 -13.35 -5.95 -0.09
C ARG A 131 -12.92 -7.36 -0.50
N GLU A 132 -13.70 -8.39 -0.22
CA GLU A 132 -13.44 -9.75 -0.72
C GLU A 132 -13.51 -9.82 -2.25
N LEU A 133 -14.52 -9.20 -2.87
CA LEU A 133 -14.66 -9.13 -4.32
C LEU A 133 -13.54 -8.32 -4.97
N GLN A 134 -13.14 -7.22 -4.35
CA GLN A 134 -12.05 -6.35 -4.78
C GLN A 134 -10.69 -7.09 -4.74
N ALA A 135 -10.42 -7.82 -3.65
CA ALA A 135 -9.23 -8.67 -3.54
C ALA A 135 -9.19 -9.75 -4.64
N VAL A 136 -10.33 -10.40 -4.91
CA VAL A 136 -10.43 -11.42 -5.98
C VAL A 136 -10.23 -10.79 -7.37
N ALA A 137 -10.79 -9.60 -7.64
CA ALA A 137 -10.62 -8.91 -8.91
C ALA A 137 -9.14 -8.58 -9.17
N THR A 138 -8.46 -8.00 -8.19
CA THR A 138 -7.03 -7.71 -8.25
C THR A 138 -6.19 -8.98 -8.42
N ALA A 139 -6.45 -10.01 -7.61
CA ALA A 139 -5.69 -11.25 -7.68
C ALA A 139 -5.83 -11.95 -9.04
N ARG A 140 -7.01 -11.94 -9.66
CA ARG A 140 -7.21 -12.49 -11.02
C ARG A 140 -6.32 -11.82 -12.05
N PHE A 141 -6.23 -10.49 -12.02
CA PHE A 141 -5.36 -9.76 -12.92
C PHE A 141 -3.89 -10.14 -12.70
N LEU A 142 -3.43 -10.15 -11.45
CA LEU A 142 -2.04 -10.42 -11.10
C LEU A 142 -1.62 -11.85 -11.48
N GLU A 143 -2.46 -12.85 -11.21
CA GLU A 143 -2.13 -14.25 -11.54
C GLU A 143 -2.10 -14.50 -13.06
N VAL A 144 -2.91 -13.80 -13.86
CA VAL A 144 -2.80 -13.84 -15.34
C VAL A 144 -1.48 -13.24 -15.79
N ALA A 145 -1.10 -12.07 -15.27
CA ALA A 145 0.16 -11.42 -15.61
C ALA A 145 1.39 -12.27 -15.22
N VAL A 146 1.30 -13.00 -14.10
CA VAL A 146 2.36 -13.95 -13.69
C VAL A 146 2.48 -15.12 -14.65
N LEU A 147 1.36 -15.69 -15.12
CA LEU A 147 1.38 -16.78 -16.10
C LEU A 147 2.03 -16.39 -17.43
N GLU A 148 1.89 -15.13 -17.81
CA GLU A 148 2.42 -14.63 -19.09
C GLU A 148 3.92 -14.32 -19.04
N ASN A 149 4.40 -13.69 -17.96
CA ASN A 149 5.73 -13.08 -17.90
C ASN A 149 6.55 -13.48 -16.67
N ASN A 150 5.95 -14.21 -15.72
CA ASN A 150 6.57 -14.66 -14.46
C ASN A 150 7.31 -13.56 -13.66
N PRO A 151 6.75 -12.35 -13.51
CA PRO A 151 7.34 -11.31 -12.68
C PRO A 151 7.23 -11.65 -11.20
N HIS A 152 8.09 -11.03 -10.38
CA HIS A 152 7.78 -10.91 -8.95
C HIS A 152 6.55 -10.05 -8.74
N VAL A 153 5.80 -10.26 -7.66
CA VAL A 153 4.66 -9.41 -7.30
C VAL A 153 4.75 -9.00 -5.85
N VAL A 154 4.62 -7.69 -5.60
CA VAL A 154 4.48 -7.11 -4.27
C VAL A 154 3.21 -6.28 -4.25
N VAL A 155 2.24 -6.67 -3.41
CA VAL A 155 1.03 -5.89 -3.14
C VAL A 155 1.29 -5.05 -1.90
N ALA A 156 1.18 -3.75 -2.06
CA ALA A 156 1.32 -2.73 -1.04
C ALA A 156 0.00 -1.95 -0.94
N GLY A 157 -0.30 -1.36 0.20
CA GLY A 157 -1.43 -0.46 0.34
C GLY A 157 -2.11 -0.50 1.69
N ASP A 158 -3.06 0.39 1.84
CA ASP A 158 -4.08 0.35 2.89
C ASP A 158 -5.21 -0.56 2.39
N LEU A 159 -5.33 -1.74 2.99
CA LEU A 159 -6.31 -2.77 2.60
C LEU A 159 -7.59 -2.71 3.44
N ASP A 160 -7.70 -1.78 4.37
CA ASP A 160 -8.86 -1.57 5.25
C ASP A 160 -9.41 -2.83 5.94
N ALA A 161 -8.56 -3.80 6.17
CA ALA A 161 -8.93 -5.12 6.67
C ALA A 161 -7.87 -5.67 7.63
N ASP A 162 -8.30 -6.11 8.80
CA ASP A 162 -7.42 -6.76 9.78
C ASP A 162 -6.95 -8.15 9.32
N PRO A 163 -5.85 -8.69 9.87
CA PRO A 163 -5.28 -10.00 9.45
C PRO A 163 -6.26 -11.18 9.53
N ALA A 164 -7.27 -11.10 10.42
CA ALA A 164 -8.31 -12.11 10.55
C ALA A 164 -9.44 -11.99 9.51
N SER A 165 -9.50 -10.90 8.74
CA SER A 165 -10.52 -10.66 7.72
C SER A 165 -10.40 -11.65 6.57
N ALA A 166 -11.51 -11.97 5.91
CA ALA A 166 -11.54 -12.94 4.83
C ALA A 166 -10.67 -12.53 3.64
N SER A 167 -10.65 -11.22 3.28
CA SER A 167 -9.80 -10.68 2.21
C SER A 167 -8.30 -10.85 2.52
N ILE A 168 -7.84 -10.62 3.75
CA ILE A 168 -6.43 -10.82 4.12
C ILE A 168 -6.08 -12.30 4.22
N ARG A 169 -6.97 -13.14 4.75
CA ARG A 169 -6.76 -14.59 4.74
C ARG A 169 -6.72 -15.16 3.32
N PHE A 170 -7.48 -14.59 2.39
CA PHE A 170 -7.39 -14.93 0.97
C PHE A 170 -6.00 -14.60 0.41
N TRP A 171 -5.53 -13.36 0.57
CA TRP A 171 -4.21 -12.95 0.13
C TRP A 171 -3.10 -13.84 0.71
N THR A 172 -3.22 -14.20 2.00
CA THR A 172 -2.19 -15.01 2.70
C THR A 172 -2.34 -16.53 2.53
N GLY A 173 -3.23 -16.99 1.65
CA GLY A 173 -3.40 -18.41 1.34
C GLY A 173 -4.16 -19.22 2.38
N ARG A 174 -4.82 -18.56 3.34
CA ARG A 174 -5.55 -19.18 4.45
C ARG A 174 -7.04 -19.37 4.18
N GLN A 175 -7.51 -18.82 3.06
CA GLN A 175 -8.92 -18.91 2.63
C GLN A 175 -9.01 -18.81 1.11
N SER A 176 -9.95 -19.54 0.50
CA SER A 176 -10.34 -19.33 -0.90
C SER A 176 -11.52 -18.36 -0.98
N LEU A 177 -11.55 -17.49 -2.00
CA LEU A 177 -12.66 -16.60 -2.29
C LEU A 177 -13.01 -16.67 -3.78
N GLY A 178 -14.30 -16.61 -4.12
CA GLY A 178 -14.75 -16.57 -5.52
C GLY A 178 -14.27 -17.73 -6.39
N GLY A 179 -14.02 -18.89 -5.81
CA GLY A 179 -13.46 -20.06 -6.50
C GLY A 179 -11.97 -19.95 -6.83
N MET A 180 -11.25 -19.01 -6.21
CA MET A 180 -9.84 -18.73 -6.42
C MET A 180 -9.04 -18.90 -5.12
N SER A 181 -7.78 -19.27 -5.24
CA SER A 181 -6.81 -19.29 -4.15
C SER A 181 -5.50 -18.67 -4.63
N VAL A 182 -4.90 -17.85 -3.79
CA VAL A 182 -3.57 -17.25 -3.99
C VAL A 182 -2.75 -17.41 -2.72
N CYS A 183 -1.46 -17.14 -2.78
CA CYS A 183 -0.60 -17.17 -1.59
C CYS A 183 0.43 -16.06 -1.67
N TYR A 184 0.33 -15.12 -0.74
CA TYR A 184 1.30 -14.05 -0.52
C TYR A 184 1.81 -14.12 0.91
N ARG A 185 3.05 -13.75 1.11
CA ARG A 185 3.65 -13.65 2.43
C ARG A 185 3.52 -12.24 2.95
N ASP A 186 2.87 -12.07 4.08
CA ASP A 186 2.79 -10.82 4.83
C ASP A 186 4.16 -10.49 5.42
N ALA A 187 4.70 -9.31 5.07
CA ALA A 187 6.03 -8.90 5.49
C ALA A 187 6.11 -8.69 7.00
N TRP A 188 5.09 -8.04 7.59
CA TRP A 188 5.06 -7.83 9.04
C TRP A 188 5.01 -9.16 9.80
N GLU A 189 4.07 -10.04 9.46
CA GLU A 189 3.92 -11.34 10.12
C GLU A 189 5.20 -12.20 9.99
N SER A 190 5.93 -12.04 8.88
CA SER A 190 7.19 -12.78 8.65
C SER A 190 8.32 -12.27 9.54
N ALA A 191 8.41 -10.96 9.75
CA ALA A 191 9.46 -10.34 10.56
C ALA A 191 9.12 -10.36 12.06
N HIS A 192 7.83 -10.21 12.40
CA HIS A 192 7.32 -10.00 13.76
C HIS A 192 6.14 -10.94 14.08
N PRO A 193 6.32 -12.27 14.12
CA PRO A 193 5.21 -13.24 14.21
C PRO A 193 4.42 -13.17 15.52
N ALA A 194 4.93 -12.48 16.54
CA ALA A 194 4.28 -12.34 17.85
C ALA A 194 3.76 -10.91 18.13
N GLU A 195 3.95 -9.99 17.20
CA GLU A 195 3.59 -8.58 17.38
C GLU A 195 2.41 -8.18 16.48
N PRO A 196 1.44 -7.41 16.97
CA PRO A 196 0.25 -7.06 16.20
C PRO A 196 0.57 -6.14 15.02
N GLY A 197 1.53 -5.22 15.14
CA GLY A 197 1.94 -4.28 14.09
C GLY A 197 0.83 -3.32 13.68
N HIS A 198 0.12 -2.76 14.64
CA HIS A 198 -0.99 -1.84 14.36
C HIS A 198 -0.52 -0.64 13.55
N THR A 199 -1.20 -0.34 12.47
CA THR A 199 -0.91 0.79 11.57
C THR A 199 -1.93 1.91 11.69
N PHE A 200 -3.10 1.64 12.26
CA PHE A 200 -4.14 2.62 12.57
C PHE A 200 -4.54 2.49 14.04
N VAL A 201 -4.30 3.55 14.81
CA VAL A 201 -4.45 3.50 16.27
C VAL A 201 -5.19 4.72 16.81
N PRO A 202 -6.18 4.55 17.71
CA PRO A 202 -6.94 5.67 18.27
C PRO A 202 -6.09 6.62 19.14
N ASP A 203 -4.88 6.22 19.52
CA ASP A 203 -3.93 7.05 20.27
C ASP A 203 -3.24 8.09 19.36
N ASN A 204 -3.25 7.91 18.05
CA ASN A 204 -2.80 8.92 17.10
C ASN A 204 -3.78 10.10 17.10
N PRO A 205 -3.34 11.34 17.41
CA PRO A 205 -4.23 12.50 17.55
C PRO A 205 -4.89 12.92 16.23
N LEU A 206 -4.41 12.46 15.06
CA LEU A 206 -5.04 12.69 13.77
C LEU A 206 -6.26 11.78 13.54
N VAL A 207 -6.36 10.65 14.26
CA VAL A 207 -7.56 9.83 14.31
C VAL A 207 -8.61 10.53 15.17
N THR A 208 -9.60 11.13 14.54
CA THR A 208 -10.60 11.97 15.23
C THR A 208 -11.65 11.17 15.99
N ASP A 209 -11.98 9.98 15.48
CA ASP A 209 -12.90 9.04 16.15
C ASP A 209 -12.11 8.06 17.02
N ARG A 210 -12.20 8.28 18.32
CA ARG A 210 -11.46 7.49 19.32
C ARG A 210 -12.12 6.15 19.67
N ASP A 211 -13.28 5.87 19.12
CA ASP A 211 -13.97 4.58 19.29
C ASP A 211 -13.44 3.50 18.36
N TRP A 212 -12.52 3.85 17.43
CA TRP A 212 -11.85 2.87 16.60
C TRP A 212 -10.97 1.92 17.43
N PRO A 213 -10.98 0.62 17.14
CA PRO A 213 -10.00 -0.31 17.72
C PRO A 213 -8.61 -0.07 17.12
N PHE A 214 -7.60 -0.60 17.80
CA PHE A 214 -6.26 -0.73 17.21
C PHE A 214 -6.31 -1.72 16.04
N ARG A 215 -5.84 -1.31 14.84
CA ARG A 215 -5.94 -2.09 13.61
C ARG A 215 -4.59 -2.17 12.88
N ARG A 216 -4.32 -3.29 12.25
CA ARG A 216 -3.30 -3.40 11.21
C ARG A 216 -4.01 -3.55 9.87
N ILE A 217 -3.97 -2.52 9.06
CA ILE A 217 -4.71 -2.42 7.79
C ILE A 217 -3.83 -2.07 6.60
N ASP A 218 -2.60 -1.63 6.85
CA ASP A 218 -1.59 -1.36 5.82
C ASP A 218 -0.63 -2.55 5.70
N TYR A 219 -0.33 -2.96 4.47
CA TYR A 219 0.38 -4.21 4.20
C TYR A 219 1.43 -4.08 3.11
N LEU A 220 2.46 -4.94 3.24
CA LEU A 220 3.36 -5.34 2.16
C LEU A 220 3.27 -6.87 2.04
N LEU A 221 2.70 -7.34 0.92
CA LEU A 221 2.44 -8.74 0.66
C LEU A 221 3.28 -9.22 -0.52
N VAL A 222 4.18 -10.19 -0.31
CA VAL A 222 5.07 -10.72 -1.35
C VAL A 222 4.51 -12.04 -1.87
N ARG A 223 4.29 -12.15 -3.20
CA ARG A 223 3.77 -13.36 -3.81
C ARG A 223 4.67 -14.57 -3.53
N CYS A 224 4.06 -15.70 -3.20
CA CYS A 224 4.76 -16.95 -3.01
C CYS A 224 4.94 -17.73 -4.32
N GLY A 225 6.06 -18.41 -4.45
CA GLY A 225 6.29 -19.40 -5.50
C GLY A 225 5.55 -20.73 -5.22
N GLU A 226 5.68 -21.69 -6.15
CA GLU A 226 5.00 -22.99 -6.07
C GLU A 226 5.29 -23.78 -4.78
N HIS A 227 6.45 -23.59 -4.18
CA HIS A 227 6.85 -24.25 -2.94
C HIS A 227 6.46 -23.47 -1.66
N GLY A 228 5.64 -22.41 -1.78
CA GLY A 228 5.06 -21.67 -0.65
C GLY A 228 5.98 -20.64 0.03
N GLY A 229 7.22 -20.48 -0.43
CA GLY A 229 8.10 -19.38 -0.02
C GLY A 229 7.82 -18.14 -0.85
N PRO A 230 8.06 -16.92 -0.31
CA PRO A 230 7.95 -15.69 -1.09
C PRO A 230 8.98 -15.67 -2.23
N THR A 231 8.60 -15.12 -3.38
CA THR A 231 9.51 -15.03 -4.55
C THR A 231 10.65 -14.03 -4.36
N LEU A 232 10.48 -13.10 -3.41
CA LEU A 232 11.52 -12.22 -2.87
C LEU A 232 11.58 -12.45 -1.37
N ALA A 233 12.75 -12.80 -0.83
CA ALA A 233 12.92 -13.03 0.60
C ALA A 233 12.70 -11.73 1.39
N ILE A 234 11.89 -11.77 2.44
CA ILE A 234 11.63 -10.66 3.35
C ILE A 234 12.73 -10.69 4.42
N ARG A 235 13.59 -9.69 4.43
CA ARG A 235 14.70 -9.60 5.38
C ARG A 235 14.35 -8.83 6.64
N SER A 236 13.59 -7.76 6.48
CA SER A 236 13.10 -6.92 7.57
C SER A 236 11.75 -6.33 7.19
N CYS A 237 11.00 -5.93 8.19
CA CYS A 237 9.77 -5.13 8.04
C CYS A 237 9.64 -4.24 9.26
N GLU A 238 9.36 -2.96 9.06
CA GLU A 238 9.27 -1.98 10.13
C GLU A 238 8.08 -1.04 9.91
N LEU A 239 7.55 -0.46 10.99
CA LEU A 239 6.61 0.65 10.90
C LEU A 239 7.33 1.94 10.53
N LEU A 240 6.65 2.79 9.77
CA LEU A 240 7.10 4.13 9.42
C LEU A 240 6.19 5.15 10.06
N PHE A 241 6.77 6.24 10.55
CA PHE A 241 6.02 7.37 11.12
C PHE A 241 5.12 6.97 12.31
N ASP A 242 5.49 5.93 13.04
CA ASP A 242 4.81 5.44 14.24
C ASP A 242 5.00 6.35 15.47
N ARG A 243 5.72 7.45 15.29
CA ARG A 243 6.00 8.48 16.30
C ARG A 243 5.94 9.87 15.68
N PRO A 244 5.59 10.89 16.48
CA PRO A 244 5.65 12.26 16.00
C PRO A 244 7.08 12.68 15.69
N GLY A 245 7.21 13.52 14.65
CA GLY A 245 8.46 14.10 14.17
C GLY A 245 8.43 15.62 14.17
N GLY A 246 9.27 16.22 13.29
CA GLY A 246 9.42 17.66 13.17
C GLY A 246 10.33 18.28 14.24
N ALA A 247 10.60 19.59 14.12
CA ALA A 247 11.55 20.29 14.97
C ALA A 247 11.15 20.31 16.47
N ALA A 248 9.86 20.29 16.78
CA ALA A 248 9.33 20.21 18.14
C ALA A 248 9.10 18.76 18.61
N GLY A 249 9.15 17.77 17.69
CA GLY A 249 8.91 16.35 17.99
C GLY A 249 7.45 16.04 18.33
N ASP A 250 6.50 16.84 17.83
CA ASP A 250 5.07 16.73 18.15
C ASP A 250 4.15 16.60 16.92
N THR A 251 4.73 16.62 15.70
CA THR A 251 3.97 16.54 14.46
C THR A 251 3.83 15.09 14.00
N TRP A 252 2.62 14.57 13.95
CA TRP A 252 2.31 13.28 13.35
C TRP A 252 2.26 13.39 11.83
N ALA A 253 2.84 12.42 11.14
CA ALA A 253 2.98 12.43 9.68
C ALA A 253 1.65 12.11 8.96
N SER A 254 0.88 11.17 9.48
CA SER A 254 -0.43 10.71 8.99
C SER A 254 -1.25 10.17 10.15
N ASP A 255 -2.55 9.95 9.95
CA ASP A 255 -3.39 9.16 10.86
C ASP A 255 -3.09 7.64 10.78
N HIS A 256 -2.41 7.21 9.71
CA HIS A 256 -1.82 5.88 9.58
C HIS A 256 -0.32 5.87 9.91
N PHE A 257 0.17 4.69 10.30
CA PHE A 257 1.59 4.38 10.26
C PHE A 257 1.88 3.62 8.96
N GLY A 258 2.95 4.02 8.27
CA GLY A 258 3.39 3.30 7.08
C GLY A 258 4.10 1.99 7.43
N VAL A 259 4.35 1.20 6.41
CA VAL A 259 5.12 -0.05 6.51
C VAL A 259 6.24 -0.04 5.48
N THR A 260 7.44 -0.45 5.89
CA THR A 260 8.57 -0.66 4.98
C THR A 260 9.13 -2.07 5.12
N ALA A 261 9.68 -2.62 4.03
CA ALA A 261 10.36 -3.89 4.05
C ALA A 261 11.59 -3.90 3.13
N ASP A 262 12.64 -4.60 3.56
CA ASP A 262 13.78 -4.93 2.70
C ASP A 262 13.58 -6.32 2.06
N LEU A 263 13.53 -6.35 0.72
CA LEU A 263 13.29 -7.54 -0.08
C LEU A 263 14.52 -7.93 -0.89
N TYR A 264 14.78 -9.24 -1.00
CA TYR A 264 15.93 -9.81 -1.72
C TYR A 264 15.47 -10.98 -2.60
N PRO A 265 16.11 -11.21 -3.76
CA PRO A 265 15.88 -12.37 -4.61
C PRO A 265 16.41 -13.66 -4.00
#